data_233affd40d946e72afa83fb48fb9d35a
#
_entry.id   233affd40d946e72afa83fb48fb9d35a
#
_cell.length_a   1.000
_cell.length_b   1.000
_cell.length_c   1.000
_cell.angle_alpha   90.00
_cell.angle_beta   90.00
_cell.angle_gamma   90.00
#
_symmetry.space_group_name_H-M   'P 1'
#
loop_
_entity.id
_entity.type
_entity.pdbx_description
1 polymer ?
#
loop_
_entity_poly.entity_id
_entity_poly.type
_entity_poly.pdbx_seq_one_letter_code
_entity_poly.pdbx_strand_id
1 'polypeptide(L)'
;MNLGISRHWCAVMGTLLLLVFCSWPAFGVSTTVTGQARAMQMTINGITTMLSDTGTLAGVNDSRDGSSLWVGIPSLVSGENLSASTISWSDQVDSEASLARLNLTAGGAAISADFVMARASSVLGGTGSGDSLFTNLSINGGLVSVTGEPNQTITVSGGTVVINEHVLSQGGITVNAIHITVNGADLVIASATAGISKH
;
A
#
# COMPACT_ATOMS: atom_id res chain seq x y z
N MET A 1 22.39 -100.14 17.13
CA MET A 1 20.97 -99.72 17.08
C MET A 1 20.83 -98.59 18.10
N ASN A 2 21.01 -97.34 17.67
CA ASN A 2 20.62 -96.14 18.38
C ASN A 2 20.64 -94.95 17.44
N LEU A 3 19.46 -94.32 17.23
CA LEU A 3 19.24 -93.19 16.44
C LEU A 3 19.71 -91.91 17.16
N GLY A 4 20.59 -91.14 16.53
CA GLY A 4 20.97 -89.79 16.94
C GLY A 4 20.17 -88.76 16.21
N ILE A 5 19.32 -88.02 16.89
CA ILE A 5 18.54 -86.91 16.36
C ILE A 5 19.37 -85.62 16.49
N SER A 6 19.84 -85.07 15.38
CA SER A 6 20.49 -83.74 15.35
C SER A 6 19.45 -82.61 15.26
N ARG A 7 19.39 -81.73 16.24
CA ARG A 7 18.55 -80.51 16.26
C ARG A 7 19.33 -79.39 15.60
N HIS A 8 18.88 -79.05 14.38
CA HIS A 8 19.32 -77.79 13.75
C HIS A 8 18.54 -76.60 14.33
N TRP A 9 19.25 -75.71 14.96
CA TRP A 9 18.74 -74.38 15.36
C TRP A 9 18.87 -73.45 14.17
N CYS A 10 17.79 -73.01 13.58
CA CYS A 10 17.72 -71.91 12.64
C CYS A 10 17.71 -70.63 13.47
N ALA A 11 18.82 -69.87 13.44
CA ALA A 11 18.86 -68.50 13.94
C ALA A 11 18.25 -67.59 12.87
N VAL A 12 17.06 -67.09 13.13
CA VAL A 12 16.44 -66.01 12.32
C VAL A 12 17.00 -64.68 12.78
N MET A 13 17.97 -64.12 12.06
CA MET A 13 18.41 -62.73 12.20
C MET A 13 17.36 -61.79 11.59
N GLY A 14 16.52 -61.24 12.44
CA GLY A 14 15.61 -60.14 12.05
C GLY A 14 16.41 -58.86 11.89
N THR A 15 16.61 -58.44 10.66
CA THR A 15 17.19 -57.12 10.33
C THR A 15 16.12 -56.04 10.55
N LEU A 16 16.20 -55.32 11.67
CA LEU A 16 15.35 -54.18 11.98
C LEU A 16 15.85 -52.97 11.14
N LEU A 17 15.19 -52.69 10.01
CA LEU A 17 15.47 -51.52 9.18
C LEU A 17 14.88 -50.27 9.85
N LEU A 18 15.73 -49.51 10.55
CA LEU A 18 15.35 -48.21 11.17
C LEU A 18 15.25 -47.16 10.08
N LEU A 19 14.04 -46.87 9.57
CA LEU A 19 13.77 -45.75 8.69
C LEU A 19 13.81 -44.45 9.51
N VAL A 20 14.97 -43.79 9.51
CA VAL A 20 15.11 -42.41 10.03
C VAL A 20 14.46 -41.48 9.05
N PHE A 21 13.22 -41.09 9.29
CA PHE A 21 12.58 -39.97 8.60
C PHE A 21 13.29 -38.69 9.04
N CYS A 22 14.21 -38.19 8.21
CA CYS A 22 14.78 -36.87 8.35
C CYS A 22 13.70 -35.86 7.94
N SER A 23 12.89 -35.41 8.91
CA SER A 23 11.96 -34.28 8.71
C SER A 23 12.81 -33.01 8.56
N TRP A 24 13.07 -32.62 7.34
CA TRP A 24 13.63 -31.32 7.06
C TRP A 24 12.58 -30.27 7.45
N PRO A 25 12.95 -29.26 8.25
CA PRO A 25 12.04 -28.16 8.50
C PRO A 25 11.71 -27.53 7.14
N ALA A 26 10.44 -27.59 6.73
CA ALA A 26 9.96 -26.81 5.60
C ALA A 26 10.06 -25.35 6.06
N PHE A 27 11.05 -24.62 5.59
CA PHE A 27 11.07 -23.17 5.71
C PHE A 27 9.87 -22.64 4.93
N GLY A 28 8.82 -22.32 5.64
CA GLY A 28 7.64 -21.73 5.05
C GLY A 28 8.03 -20.35 4.50
N VAL A 29 8.00 -20.18 3.18
CA VAL A 29 8.13 -18.88 2.55
C VAL A 29 6.92 -18.06 2.96
N SER A 30 7.13 -17.00 3.73
CA SER A 30 6.05 -16.08 4.12
C SER A 30 5.88 -14.99 3.05
N THR A 31 4.62 -14.69 2.72
CA THR A 31 4.28 -13.57 1.86
C THR A 31 3.93 -12.37 2.73
N THR A 32 4.65 -11.27 2.56
CA THR A 32 4.35 -10.00 3.20
C THR A 32 3.57 -9.12 2.25
N VAL A 33 2.46 -8.58 2.72
CA VAL A 33 1.56 -7.69 1.98
C VAL A 33 1.56 -6.32 2.64
N THR A 34 1.69 -5.27 1.83
CA THR A 34 1.54 -3.88 2.25
C THR A 34 0.52 -3.23 1.32
N GLY A 35 -0.67 -2.95 1.85
CA GLY A 35 -1.73 -2.28 1.11
C GLY A 35 -2.45 -1.32 2.04
N GLN A 36 -2.63 -0.09 1.60
CA GLN A 36 -3.39 0.94 2.29
C GLN A 36 -3.78 2.04 1.31
N ALA A 37 -4.97 2.60 1.48
CA ALA A 37 -5.40 3.78 0.75
C ALA A 37 -6.05 4.78 1.71
N ARG A 38 -5.88 6.08 1.44
CA ARG A 38 -6.54 7.16 2.18
C ARG A 38 -6.83 8.34 1.27
N ALA A 39 -8.03 8.89 1.40
CA ALA A 39 -8.42 10.04 0.58
C ALA A 39 -7.73 11.32 1.03
N MET A 40 -7.44 11.46 2.33
CA MET A 40 -6.74 12.64 2.86
C MET A 40 -5.98 12.30 4.13
N GLN A 41 -4.78 12.87 4.24
CA GLN A 41 -3.99 12.92 5.48
C GLN A 41 -3.49 14.34 5.67
N MET A 42 -3.55 14.84 6.90
CA MET A 42 -3.04 16.15 7.27
C MET A 42 -2.24 16.03 8.56
N THR A 43 -1.04 16.57 8.57
CA THR A 43 -0.23 16.71 9.77
C THR A 43 0.06 18.19 9.99
N ILE A 44 -0.48 18.75 11.06
CA ILE A 44 -0.31 20.16 11.42
C ILE A 44 0.15 20.21 12.89
N ASN A 45 1.25 20.90 13.16
CA ASN A 45 1.86 20.98 14.51
C ASN A 45 2.08 19.60 15.15
N GLY A 46 2.44 18.59 14.35
CA GLY A 46 2.67 17.21 14.80
C GLY A 46 1.41 16.39 15.07
N ILE A 47 0.22 16.95 14.86
CA ILE A 47 -1.05 16.21 14.98
C ILE A 47 -1.46 15.72 13.58
N THR A 48 -1.59 14.40 13.43
CA THR A 48 -2.03 13.77 12.18
C THR A 48 -3.51 13.41 12.23
N THR A 49 -4.24 13.82 11.21
CA THR A 49 -5.64 13.45 10.96
C THR A 49 -5.73 12.74 9.62
N MET A 50 -6.43 11.62 9.57
CA MET A 50 -6.68 10.84 8.35
C MET A 50 -8.18 10.75 8.11
N LEU A 51 -8.58 10.80 6.83
CA LEU A 51 -9.98 10.75 6.40
C LEU A 51 -10.13 9.71 5.28
N SER A 52 -11.16 8.89 5.37
CA SER A 52 -11.41 7.76 4.47
C SER A 52 -10.15 6.92 4.30
N ASP A 53 -9.66 6.39 5.43
CA ASP A 53 -8.48 5.52 5.52
C ASP A 53 -8.95 4.06 5.61
N THR A 54 -8.43 3.20 4.76
CA THR A 54 -8.72 1.75 4.79
C THR A 54 -8.06 1.06 5.98
N GLY A 55 -7.03 1.66 6.58
CA GLY A 55 -6.05 0.92 7.36
C GLY A 55 -5.21 -0.02 6.49
N THR A 56 -4.29 -0.74 7.09
CA THR A 56 -3.41 -1.70 6.39
C THR A 56 -4.10 -3.06 6.21
N LEU A 57 -3.83 -3.71 5.08
CA LEU A 57 -4.23 -5.11 4.85
C LEU A 57 -3.60 -6.05 5.89
N ALA A 58 -4.33 -7.08 6.29
CA ALA A 58 -3.86 -8.08 7.25
C ALA A 58 -3.01 -9.19 6.61
N GLY A 59 -3.03 -9.33 5.30
CA GLY A 59 -2.30 -10.35 4.55
C GLY A 59 -2.88 -10.55 3.15
N VAL A 60 -2.59 -11.68 2.54
CA VAL A 60 -3.14 -12.07 1.23
C VAL A 60 -4.65 -12.36 1.33
N ASN A 61 -5.38 -12.12 0.24
CA ASN A 61 -6.83 -12.30 0.13
C ASN A 61 -7.63 -11.48 1.16
N ASP A 62 -7.13 -10.28 1.49
CA ASP A 62 -7.83 -9.29 2.31
C ASP A 62 -8.29 -8.11 1.44
N SER A 63 -9.38 -7.46 1.85
CA SER A 63 -9.86 -6.24 1.21
C SER A 63 -10.41 -5.27 2.26
N ARG A 64 -10.17 -3.98 2.03
CA ARG A 64 -10.62 -2.91 2.93
C ARG A 64 -11.06 -1.70 2.15
N ASP A 65 -12.02 -0.99 2.69
CA ASP A 65 -12.52 0.25 2.14
C ASP A 65 -12.76 1.30 3.24
N GLY A 66 -12.78 2.55 2.82
CA GLY A 66 -13.13 3.69 3.65
C GLY A 66 -13.75 4.77 2.78
N SER A 67 -14.86 5.35 3.23
CA SER A 67 -15.53 6.41 2.46
C SER A 67 -16.16 7.47 3.36
N SER A 68 -16.32 8.67 2.80
CA SER A 68 -17.04 9.78 3.42
C SER A 68 -17.70 10.61 2.32
N LEU A 69 -18.94 11.00 2.51
CA LEU A 69 -19.65 11.83 1.54
C LEU A 69 -19.08 13.25 1.49
N TRP A 70 -18.55 13.74 2.60
CA TRP A 70 -18.08 15.11 2.71
C TRP A 70 -17.01 15.27 3.79
N VAL A 71 -16.09 16.18 3.56
CA VAL A 71 -15.14 16.69 4.53
C VAL A 71 -15.14 18.21 4.48
N GLY A 72 -15.06 18.85 5.63
CA GLY A 72 -14.87 20.29 5.73
C GLY A 72 -14.21 20.68 7.03
N ILE A 73 -13.05 21.29 6.93
CA ILE A 73 -12.37 22.00 8.01
C ILE A 73 -12.37 23.46 7.63
N PRO A 74 -13.09 24.33 8.35
CA PRO A 74 -13.25 25.74 7.99
C PRO A 74 -11.89 26.42 7.72
N SER A 75 -11.82 27.15 6.64
CA SER A 75 -10.62 27.90 6.19
C SER A 75 -9.39 27.05 5.86
N LEU A 76 -9.50 25.71 5.84
CA LEU A 76 -8.39 24.82 5.51
C LEU A 76 -8.73 23.92 4.31
N VAL A 77 -9.75 23.05 4.42
CA VAL A 77 -10.04 22.08 3.37
C VAL A 77 -11.52 21.74 3.29
N SER A 78 -11.99 21.54 2.08
CA SER A 78 -13.26 20.88 1.79
C SER A 78 -13.10 19.91 0.62
N GLY A 79 -13.93 18.86 0.62
CA GLY A 79 -13.99 17.85 -0.43
C GLY A 79 -15.25 17.01 -0.32
N GLU A 80 -15.61 16.34 -1.38
CA GLU A 80 -16.80 15.51 -1.49
C GLU A 80 -16.45 14.13 -2.03
N ASN A 81 -17.30 13.13 -1.73
CA ASN A 81 -17.17 11.75 -2.24
C ASN A 81 -15.77 11.17 -2.04
N LEU A 82 -15.28 11.25 -0.80
CA LEU A 82 -14.00 10.66 -0.43
C LEU A 82 -14.14 9.13 -0.47
N SER A 83 -13.25 8.48 -1.19
CA SER A 83 -13.21 7.02 -1.30
C SER A 83 -11.78 6.53 -1.20
N ALA A 84 -11.60 5.40 -0.54
CA ALA A 84 -10.34 4.67 -0.47
C ALA A 84 -10.64 3.17 -0.48
N SER A 85 -9.88 2.40 -1.23
CA SER A 85 -9.98 0.95 -1.27
C SER A 85 -8.61 0.31 -1.44
N THR A 86 -8.43 -0.86 -0.85
CA THR A 86 -7.23 -1.68 -1.02
C THR A 86 -7.62 -3.15 -1.00
N ILE A 87 -7.02 -3.94 -1.86
CA ILE A 87 -7.28 -5.37 -2.00
C ILE A 87 -5.98 -6.11 -2.27
N SER A 88 -5.84 -7.30 -1.69
CA SER A 88 -4.75 -8.22 -1.97
C SER A 88 -5.26 -9.56 -2.45
N TRP A 89 -4.51 -10.15 -3.38
CA TRP A 89 -4.60 -11.55 -3.79
C TRP A 89 -3.32 -12.29 -3.36
N SER A 90 -3.16 -13.51 -3.78
CA SER A 90 -1.96 -14.32 -3.47
C SER A 90 -0.67 -13.79 -4.08
N ASP A 91 -0.75 -12.98 -5.13
CA ASP A 91 0.35 -12.51 -5.97
C ASP A 91 0.29 -11.03 -6.37
N GLN A 92 -0.74 -10.30 -5.93
CA GLN A 92 -0.94 -8.89 -6.29
C GLN A 92 -1.59 -8.12 -5.15
N VAL A 93 -1.29 -6.82 -5.08
CA VAL A 93 -1.96 -5.83 -4.25
C VAL A 93 -2.31 -4.63 -5.09
N ASP A 94 -3.55 -4.16 -5.00
CA ASP A 94 -4.03 -2.92 -5.61
C ASP A 94 -4.64 -2.00 -4.55
N SER A 95 -4.36 -0.71 -4.69
CA SER A 95 -4.90 0.32 -3.81
C SER A 95 -5.30 1.54 -4.63
N GLU A 96 -6.41 2.17 -4.24
CA GLU A 96 -6.92 3.39 -4.87
C GLU A 96 -7.49 4.33 -3.82
N ALA A 97 -7.25 5.63 -3.99
CA ALA A 97 -7.91 6.66 -3.21
C ALA A 97 -8.32 7.82 -4.11
N SER A 98 -9.47 8.42 -3.83
CA SER A 98 -10.00 9.53 -4.62
C SER A 98 -10.88 10.47 -3.82
N LEU A 99 -11.04 11.69 -4.32
CA LEU A 99 -12.03 12.64 -3.85
C LEU A 99 -12.44 13.62 -4.97
N ALA A 100 -13.63 14.16 -4.84
CA ALA A 100 -14.17 15.19 -5.71
C ALA A 100 -14.21 16.56 -5.03
N ARG A 101 -14.25 17.63 -5.82
CA ARG A 101 -14.44 19.04 -5.40
C ARG A 101 -13.48 19.45 -4.29
N LEU A 102 -12.21 19.12 -4.47
CA LEU A 102 -11.15 19.58 -3.57
C LEU A 102 -11.06 21.10 -3.57
N ASN A 103 -11.13 21.71 -2.38
CA ASN A 103 -10.68 23.07 -2.13
C ASN A 103 -9.82 23.04 -0.86
N LEU A 104 -8.59 23.50 -0.98
CA LEU A 104 -7.60 23.47 0.08
C LEU A 104 -6.89 24.82 0.13
N THR A 105 -6.71 25.37 1.34
CA THR A 105 -5.89 26.56 1.58
C THR A 105 -4.91 26.24 2.71
N ALA A 106 -3.63 26.20 2.40
CA ALA A 106 -2.59 25.93 3.39
C ALA A 106 -1.37 26.80 3.10
N GLY A 107 -0.81 27.43 4.13
CA GLY A 107 0.43 28.22 4.05
C GLY A 107 0.42 29.37 3.04
N GLY A 108 -0.77 29.84 2.64
CA GLY A 108 -0.93 30.85 1.58
C GLY A 108 -1.02 30.27 0.16
N ALA A 109 -0.98 28.96 0.00
CA ALA A 109 -1.32 28.29 -1.26
C ALA A 109 -2.80 27.90 -1.26
N ALA A 110 -3.51 28.23 -2.35
CA ALA A 110 -4.88 27.80 -2.62
C ALA A 110 -4.84 26.74 -3.71
N ILE A 111 -5.34 25.53 -3.43
CA ILE A 111 -5.34 24.40 -4.36
C ILE A 111 -6.78 23.93 -4.54
N SER A 112 -7.19 23.74 -5.79
CA SER A 112 -8.51 23.20 -6.10
C SER A 112 -8.45 22.20 -7.25
N ALA A 113 -9.36 21.23 -7.24
CA ALA A 113 -9.55 20.28 -8.34
C ALA A 113 -11.00 19.77 -8.32
N ASP A 114 -11.57 19.49 -9.50
CA ASP A 114 -12.87 18.86 -9.59
C ASP A 114 -12.81 17.38 -9.16
N PHE A 115 -11.67 16.71 -9.48
CA PHE A 115 -11.43 15.34 -9.11
C PHE A 115 -9.93 15.07 -8.94
N VAL A 116 -9.57 14.25 -7.94
CA VAL A 116 -8.22 13.80 -7.65
C VAL A 116 -8.27 12.31 -7.32
N MET A 117 -7.35 11.54 -7.90
CA MET A 117 -7.22 10.10 -7.61
C MET A 117 -5.76 9.68 -7.65
N ALA A 118 -5.40 8.73 -6.80
CA ALA A 118 -4.13 8.00 -6.82
C ALA A 118 -4.41 6.50 -6.90
N ARG A 119 -3.60 5.78 -7.65
CA ARG A 119 -3.58 4.32 -7.76
C ARG A 119 -2.18 3.79 -7.55
N ALA A 120 -2.10 2.64 -6.89
CA ALA A 120 -0.88 1.87 -6.74
C ALA A 120 -1.18 0.39 -6.95
N SER A 121 -0.29 -0.29 -7.65
CA SER A 121 -0.36 -1.75 -7.89
C SER A 121 1.02 -2.37 -7.70
N SER A 122 1.06 -3.55 -7.12
CA SER A 122 2.29 -4.34 -6.97
C SER A 122 2.00 -5.81 -7.21
N VAL A 123 2.81 -6.44 -8.07
CA VAL A 123 2.76 -7.86 -8.38
C VAL A 123 3.97 -8.54 -7.78
N LEU A 124 3.78 -9.74 -7.24
CA LEU A 124 4.82 -10.52 -6.59
C LEU A 124 6.02 -10.76 -7.51
N GLY A 125 7.21 -10.36 -7.03
CA GLY A 125 8.46 -10.44 -7.81
C GLY A 125 8.64 -9.30 -8.82
N GLY A 126 7.66 -8.39 -8.93
CA GLY A 126 7.74 -7.18 -9.75
C GLY A 126 8.12 -5.94 -8.94
N THR A 127 8.26 -4.83 -9.65
CA THR A 127 8.33 -3.49 -9.05
C THR A 127 6.91 -2.92 -8.95
N GLY A 128 6.62 -2.15 -7.91
CA GLY A 128 5.37 -1.43 -7.80
C GLY A 128 5.21 -0.40 -8.94
N SER A 129 3.98 -0.18 -9.36
CA SER A 129 3.59 0.82 -10.36
C SER A 129 2.38 1.62 -9.87
N GLY A 130 2.19 2.82 -10.40
CA GLY A 130 1.02 3.60 -10.07
C GLY A 130 0.97 4.91 -10.83
N ASP A 131 -0.15 5.59 -10.68
CA ASP A 131 -0.45 6.85 -11.38
C ASP A 131 -1.43 7.70 -10.58
N SER A 132 -1.57 8.94 -11.00
CA SER A 132 -2.54 9.89 -10.47
C SER A 132 -3.37 10.51 -11.60
N LEU A 133 -4.64 10.75 -11.32
CA LEU A 133 -5.57 11.40 -12.24
C LEU A 133 -6.12 12.68 -11.62
N PHE A 134 -6.19 13.73 -12.45
CA PHE A 134 -6.70 15.04 -12.05
C PHE A 134 -7.68 15.58 -13.07
N THR A 135 -8.70 16.28 -12.56
CA THR A 135 -9.58 17.11 -13.40
C THR A 135 -9.55 18.54 -12.88
N ASN A 136 -9.21 19.48 -13.73
CA ASN A 136 -9.18 20.91 -13.44
C ASN A 136 -8.35 21.30 -12.20
N LEU A 137 -7.16 20.68 -12.06
CA LEU A 137 -6.24 21.04 -10.96
C LEU A 137 -5.79 22.49 -11.15
N SER A 138 -5.95 23.30 -10.12
CA SER A 138 -5.43 24.67 -10.09
C SER A 138 -4.68 24.96 -8.79
N ILE A 139 -3.66 25.80 -8.89
CA ILE A 139 -2.87 26.30 -7.75
C ILE A 139 -2.85 27.83 -7.85
N ASN A 140 -3.28 28.50 -6.78
CA ASN A 140 -3.42 29.95 -6.70
C ASN A 140 -4.23 30.56 -7.86
N GLY A 141 -5.27 29.85 -8.29
CA GLY A 141 -6.16 30.24 -9.39
C GLY A 141 -5.61 30.00 -10.81
N GLY A 142 -4.37 29.52 -10.94
CA GLY A 142 -3.79 29.11 -12.21
C GLY A 142 -4.00 27.61 -12.47
N LEU A 143 -4.50 27.25 -13.66
CA LEU A 143 -4.58 25.84 -14.07
C LEU A 143 -3.18 25.23 -14.16
N VAL A 144 -3.03 24.02 -13.63
CA VAL A 144 -1.78 23.28 -13.66
C VAL A 144 -1.76 22.34 -14.86
N SER A 145 -0.73 22.47 -15.69
CA SER A 145 -0.44 21.46 -16.72
C SER A 145 0.21 20.25 -16.05
N VAL A 146 -0.60 19.23 -15.75
CA VAL A 146 -0.11 17.96 -15.19
C VAL A 146 0.61 17.18 -16.29
N THR A 147 1.88 16.86 -16.08
CA THR A 147 2.72 16.18 -17.09
C THR A 147 2.43 14.69 -17.19
N GLY A 148 1.86 14.08 -16.15
CA GLY A 148 1.73 12.62 -15.99
C GLY A 148 3.01 11.94 -15.46
N GLU A 149 4.16 12.62 -15.51
CA GLU A 149 5.40 12.11 -14.98
C GLU A 149 5.40 12.11 -13.44
N PRO A 150 6.11 11.17 -12.78
CA PRO A 150 6.25 11.16 -11.33
C PRO A 150 6.96 12.41 -10.79
N ASN A 151 6.55 12.83 -9.59
CA ASN A 151 7.22 13.86 -8.78
C ASN A 151 7.28 15.25 -9.42
N GLN A 152 6.26 15.66 -10.19
CA GLN A 152 6.15 17.03 -10.70
C GLN A 152 6.05 18.01 -9.53
N THR A 153 7.06 18.87 -9.35
CA THR A 153 7.16 19.79 -8.21
C THR A 153 6.83 21.21 -8.62
N ILE A 154 5.99 21.87 -7.83
CA ILE A 154 5.61 23.28 -7.97
C ILE A 154 5.97 24.01 -6.69
N THR A 155 6.77 25.06 -6.80
CA THR A 155 7.10 25.95 -5.66
C THR A 155 5.93 26.90 -5.40
N VAL A 156 5.52 26.96 -4.14
CA VAL A 156 4.49 27.89 -3.65
C VAL A 156 5.04 28.76 -2.51
N SER A 157 4.28 29.76 -2.09
CA SER A 157 4.69 30.55 -0.93
C SER A 157 4.80 29.67 0.31
N GLY A 158 5.98 29.66 0.93
CA GLY A 158 6.25 28.89 2.15
C GLY A 158 6.50 27.38 1.98
N GLY A 159 6.62 26.85 0.73
CA GLY A 159 6.90 25.43 0.53
C GLY A 159 6.74 24.92 -0.89
N THR A 160 6.30 23.66 -0.99
CA THR A 160 6.19 22.93 -2.26
C THR A 160 4.90 22.13 -2.33
N VAL A 161 4.45 21.92 -3.58
CA VAL A 161 3.41 20.98 -3.96
C VAL A 161 4.03 19.96 -4.92
N VAL A 162 3.99 18.70 -4.59
CA VAL A 162 4.42 17.59 -5.45
C VAL A 162 3.17 16.91 -6.00
N ILE A 163 3.09 16.80 -7.32
CA ILE A 163 2.00 16.16 -8.05
C ILE A 163 2.48 14.81 -8.53
N ASN A 164 1.63 13.78 -8.41
CA ASN A 164 1.96 12.40 -8.77
C ASN A 164 3.26 11.94 -8.09
N GLU A 165 3.34 12.10 -6.75
CA GLU A 165 4.51 11.70 -5.99
C GLU A 165 4.60 10.17 -5.91
N HIS A 166 5.74 9.62 -6.32
CA HIS A 166 6.05 8.19 -6.23
C HIS A 166 7.14 7.95 -5.20
N VAL A 167 6.83 7.16 -4.19
CA VAL A 167 7.77 6.69 -3.16
C VAL A 167 7.93 5.19 -3.31
N LEU A 168 9.06 4.75 -3.85
CA LEU A 168 9.37 3.34 -4.02
C LEU A 168 9.82 2.70 -2.70
N SER A 169 9.40 1.48 -2.47
CA SER A 169 9.83 0.63 -1.35
C SER A 169 10.21 -0.75 -1.86
N GLN A 170 10.79 -1.59 -0.98
CA GLN A 170 11.11 -2.97 -1.36
C GLN A 170 9.82 -3.75 -1.66
N GLY A 171 9.62 -4.12 -2.93
CA GLY A 171 8.47 -4.88 -3.40
C GLY A 171 7.17 -4.06 -3.49
N GLY A 172 7.24 -2.71 -3.52
CA GLY A 172 6.03 -1.90 -3.58
C GLY A 172 6.25 -0.43 -3.90
N ILE A 173 5.15 0.32 -3.90
CA ILE A 173 5.09 1.75 -4.18
C ILE A 173 4.00 2.42 -3.34
N THR A 174 4.25 3.67 -2.97
CA THR A 174 3.21 4.61 -2.53
C THR A 174 3.08 5.71 -3.58
N VAL A 175 1.86 5.99 -4.01
CA VAL A 175 1.52 7.10 -4.89
C VAL A 175 0.67 8.09 -4.11
N ASN A 176 1.13 9.33 -4.04
CA ASN A 176 0.37 10.45 -3.51
C ASN A 176 -0.03 11.35 -4.69
N ALA A 177 -1.32 11.54 -4.92
CA ALA A 177 -1.76 12.39 -6.03
C ALA A 177 -1.26 13.82 -5.83
N ILE A 178 -1.43 14.37 -4.62
CA ILE A 178 -0.88 15.68 -4.25
C ILE A 178 -0.24 15.55 -2.87
N HIS A 179 1.02 15.93 -2.75
CA HIS A 179 1.72 16.09 -1.48
C HIS A 179 2.16 17.55 -1.30
N ILE A 180 1.76 18.16 -0.20
CA ILE A 180 1.94 19.59 0.08
C ILE A 180 2.73 19.73 1.37
N THR A 181 3.86 20.42 1.29
CA THR A 181 4.65 20.79 2.47
C THR A 181 4.77 22.30 2.51
N VAL A 182 4.07 22.95 3.45
CA VAL A 182 4.03 24.41 3.55
C VAL A 182 4.00 24.85 5.02
N ASN A 183 4.91 25.75 5.40
CA ASN A 183 4.95 26.39 6.73
C ASN A 183 4.78 25.39 7.91
N GLY A 184 5.40 24.22 7.83
CA GLY A 184 5.33 23.17 8.84
C GLY A 184 4.05 22.34 8.84
N ALA A 185 3.15 22.55 7.89
CA ALA A 185 2.05 21.66 7.59
C ALA A 185 2.45 20.67 6.49
N ASP A 186 2.05 19.40 6.64
CA ASP A 186 2.24 18.31 5.69
C ASP A 186 0.88 17.72 5.36
N LEU A 187 0.48 17.78 4.09
CA LEU A 187 -0.84 17.34 3.63
C LEU A 187 -0.69 16.42 2.43
N VAL A 188 -1.37 15.29 2.47
CA VAL A 188 -1.45 14.33 1.37
C VAL A 188 -2.90 14.17 0.95
N ILE A 189 -3.16 14.37 -0.32
CA ILE A 189 -4.47 14.22 -0.95
C ILE A 189 -4.44 13.04 -1.89
N ALA A 190 -5.30 12.08 -1.68
CA ALA A 190 -5.36 10.78 -2.33
C ALA A 190 -4.00 10.06 -2.31
N SER A 191 -3.87 9.11 -1.41
CA SER A 191 -2.68 8.27 -1.22
C SER A 191 -3.04 6.80 -1.39
N ALA A 192 -2.29 6.09 -2.20
CA ALA A 192 -2.43 4.65 -2.43
C ALA A 192 -1.08 3.96 -2.24
N THR A 193 -1.04 2.91 -1.43
CA THR A 193 0.16 2.08 -1.19
C THR A 193 -0.13 0.65 -1.58
N ALA A 194 0.72 0.06 -2.39
CA ALA A 194 0.66 -1.36 -2.76
C ALA A 194 2.05 -1.98 -2.70
N GLY A 195 2.15 -3.14 -2.07
CA GLY A 195 3.41 -3.91 -1.98
C GLY A 195 3.15 -5.37 -1.65
N ILE A 196 3.94 -6.25 -2.26
CA ILE A 196 3.94 -7.69 -1.99
C ILE A 196 5.34 -8.29 -2.19
N SER A 197 5.80 -9.06 -1.23
CA SER A 197 7.12 -9.71 -1.27
C SER A 197 7.10 -11.08 -0.60
N LYS A 198 8.04 -11.95 -1.00
CA LYS A 198 8.31 -13.24 -0.32
C LYS A 198 9.63 -13.17 0.44
N HIS A 199 9.65 -13.75 1.62
CA HIS A 199 10.81 -13.86 2.50
C HIS A 199 11.06 -15.31 2.90
#